data_3c44ff97093664cdbae09a99f404b9ac
#
_entry.id   3c44ff97093664cdbae09a99f404b9ac
#
_cell.length_a   1.000
_cell.length_b   1.000
_cell.length_c   1.000
_cell.angle_alpha   90.00
_cell.angle_beta   90.00
_cell.angle_gamma   90.00
#
_symmetry.space_group_name_H-M   'P 1'
#
loop_
_entity.id
_entity.type
_entity.pdbx_description
1 polymer ?
#
loop_
_entity_poly.entity_id
_entity_poly.type
_entity_poly.pdbx_seq_one_letter_code
_entity_poly.pdbx_strand_id
1 'polypeptide(L)'
;IFDFYLPTLRVCIEFDGRQHFEPIERFGGVDTLERIKSNDKVKNEYCEEHYIELVRIKYDKIDDIYRILWDNLAHKIKKTD
;
A
#
# COMPACT_ATOMS: atom_id res chain seq x y z
N ILE A 1 4.32 -3.43 9.79
CA ILE A 1 4.36 -1.97 9.85
C ILE A 1 3.90 -1.40 8.52
N PHE A 2 2.97 -0.47 8.57
CA PHE A 2 2.45 0.22 7.40
C PHE A 2 2.96 1.66 7.37
N ASP A 3 3.08 2.25 6.18
CA ASP A 3 3.54 3.63 6.07
C ASP A 3 2.56 4.58 6.76
N PHE A 4 1.26 4.40 6.51
CA PHE A 4 0.22 5.19 7.16
C PHE A 4 -0.98 4.34 7.50
N TYR A 5 -1.60 4.63 8.63
CA TYR A 5 -2.85 4.01 9.02
C TYR A 5 -3.85 5.09 9.43
N LEU A 6 -5.04 5.03 8.86
CA LEU A 6 -6.13 5.96 9.15
C LEU A 6 -7.22 5.20 9.91
N PRO A 7 -7.18 5.21 11.25
CA PRO A 7 -8.05 4.35 12.05
C PRO A 7 -9.54 4.65 11.87
N THR A 8 -9.91 5.91 11.76
CA THR A 8 -11.31 6.30 11.59
C THR A 8 -11.91 5.71 10.32
N LEU A 9 -11.13 5.66 9.24
CA LEU A 9 -11.57 5.13 7.96
C LEU A 9 -11.25 3.65 7.79
N ARG A 10 -10.44 3.09 8.68
CA ARG A 10 -9.92 1.72 8.62
C ARG A 10 -9.19 1.48 7.30
N VAL A 11 -8.21 2.33 7.04
CA VAL A 11 -7.42 2.29 5.81
C VAL A 11 -5.94 2.31 6.16
N CYS A 12 -5.17 1.44 5.53
CA CYS A 12 -3.72 1.48 5.53
C CYS A 12 -3.24 1.95 4.16
N ILE A 13 -2.19 2.76 4.15
CA ILE A 13 -1.59 3.26 2.91
C ILE A 13 -0.13 2.82 2.86
N GLU A 14 0.27 2.23 1.74
CA GLU A 14 1.64 1.80 1.49
C GLU A 14 2.16 2.46 0.23
N PHE A 15 3.37 3.00 0.31
CA PHE A 15 4.08 3.52 -0.86
C PHE A 15 5.07 2.46 -1.31
N ASP A 16 4.83 1.86 -2.47
CA ASP A 16 5.64 0.77 -2.98
C ASP A 16 6.74 1.31 -3.89
N GLY A 17 7.98 1.26 -3.42
CA GLY A 17 9.12 1.67 -4.21
C GLY A 17 9.44 0.66 -5.32
N ARG A 18 10.39 1.02 -6.17
CA ARG A 18 10.77 0.19 -7.32
C ARG A 18 11.22 -1.21 -6.92
N GLN A 19 11.84 -1.36 -5.75
CA GLN A 19 12.31 -2.64 -5.24
C GLN A 19 11.17 -3.64 -4.96
N HIS A 20 9.92 -3.20 -4.92
CA HIS A 20 8.76 -4.09 -4.77
C HIS A 20 8.43 -4.82 -6.08
N PHE A 21 8.97 -4.38 -7.21
CA PHE A 21 8.55 -4.85 -8.53
C PHE A 21 9.67 -5.49 -9.34
N GLU A 22 10.92 -5.13 -9.03
CA GLU A 22 12.07 -5.65 -9.77
C GLU A 22 13.30 -5.76 -8.87
N PRO A 23 14.21 -6.68 -9.18
CA PRO A 23 15.44 -6.80 -8.39
C PRO A 23 16.34 -5.60 -8.64
N ILE A 24 16.72 -4.92 -7.54
CA ILE A 24 17.64 -3.79 -7.58
C ILE A 24 18.89 -4.22 -6.84
N GLU A 25 20.02 -4.28 -7.55
CA GLU A 25 21.27 -4.81 -7.02
C GLU A 25 21.66 -4.17 -5.69
N ARG A 26 21.62 -2.86 -5.61
CA ARG A 26 22.01 -2.13 -4.39
C ARG A 26 21.04 -2.32 -3.23
N PHE A 27 19.86 -2.90 -3.48
CA PHE A 27 18.85 -3.20 -2.44
C PHE A 27 18.77 -4.70 -2.16
N GLY A 28 19.75 -5.50 -2.60
CA GLY A 28 19.78 -6.92 -2.32
C GLY A 28 19.32 -7.83 -3.44
N GLY A 29 18.98 -7.29 -4.61
CA GLY A 29 18.66 -8.08 -5.79
C GLY A 29 17.42 -8.94 -5.67
N VAL A 30 17.49 -10.15 -6.24
CA VAL A 30 16.34 -11.08 -6.34
C VAL A 30 15.88 -11.56 -4.98
N ASP A 31 16.80 -11.88 -4.07
CA ASP A 31 16.43 -12.39 -2.75
C ASP A 31 15.63 -11.36 -1.96
N THR A 32 15.99 -10.08 -2.05
CA THR A 32 15.27 -9.01 -1.39
C THR A 32 13.89 -8.83 -2.02
N LEU A 33 13.81 -8.91 -3.35
CA LEU A 33 12.52 -8.80 -4.04
C LEU A 33 11.56 -9.90 -3.58
N GLU A 34 12.03 -11.13 -3.48
CA GLU A 34 11.17 -12.23 -3.02
C GLU A 34 10.71 -12.03 -1.59
N ARG A 35 11.58 -11.55 -0.71
CA ARG A 35 11.22 -11.27 0.67
C ARG A 35 10.18 -10.14 0.77
N ILE A 36 10.34 -9.10 -0.03
CA ILE A 36 9.40 -7.98 -0.08
C ILE A 36 8.03 -8.48 -0.53
N LYS A 37 7.98 -9.30 -1.57
CA LYS A 37 6.70 -9.85 -2.05
C LYS A 37 6.02 -10.72 -1.02
N SER A 38 6.79 -11.50 -0.26
CA SER A 38 6.26 -12.31 0.81
C SER A 38 5.69 -11.45 1.93
N ASN A 39 6.39 -10.39 2.32
CA ASN A 39 5.91 -9.46 3.34
C ASN A 39 4.66 -8.72 2.87
N ASP A 40 4.59 -8.35 1.60
CA ASP A 40 3.42 -7.70 1.02
C ASP A 40 2.20 -8.62 1.09
N LYS A 41 2.39 -9.90 0.84
CA LYS A 41 1.32 -10.88 0.94
C LYS A 41 0.78 -10.97 2.37
N VAL A 42 1.68 -10.99 3.37
CA VAL A 42 1.28 -11.01 4.77
C VAL A 42 0.47 -9.77 5.13
N LYS A 43 0.90 -8.59 4.67
CA LYS A 43 0.18 -7.34 4.92
C LYS A 43 -1.20 -7.36 4.26
N ASN A 44 -1.31 -7.86 3.03
CA ASN A 44 -2.58 -7.96 2.33
C ASN A 44 -3.56 -8.85 3.09
N GLU A 45 -3.08 -10.01 3.55
CA GLU A 45 -3.90 -10.95 4.30
C GLU A 45 -4.33 -10.38 5.65
N TYR A 46 -3.43 -9.68 6.34
CA TYR A 46 -3.75 -9.04 7.61
C TYR A 46 -4.87 -8.02 7.44
N CYS A 47 -4.76 -7.17 6.44
CA CYS A 47 -5.78 -6.15 6.19
C CYS A 47 -7.12 -6.79 5.83
N GLU A 48 -7.11 -7.84 5.03
CA GLU A 48 -8.33 -8.55 4.66
C GLU A 48 -9.00 -9.17 5.88
N GLU A 49 -8.23 -9.84 6.74
CA GLU A 49 -8.76 -10.48 7.94
C GLU A 49 -9.36 -9.48 8.93
N HIS A 50 -8.82 -8.27 8.99
CA HIS A 50 -9.26 -7.24 9.93
C HIS A 50 -10.21 -6.22 9.33
N TYR A 51 -10.68 -6.46 8.10
CA TYR A 51 -11.60 -5.55 7.40
C TYR A 51 -11.02 -4.15 7.26
N ILE A 52 -9.72 -4.08 6.94
CA ILE A 52 -9.00 -2.84 6.69
C ILE A 52 -8.72 -2.77 5.20
N GLU A 53 -9.06 -1.63 4.59
CA GLU A 53 -8.73 -1.42 3.18
C GLU A 53 -7.25 -1.07 3.05
N LEU A 54 -6.55 -1.69 2.12
CA LEU A 54 -5.15 -1.41 1.87
C LEU A 54 -5.01 -0.70 0.53
N VAL A 55 -4.53 0.54 0.57
CA VAL A 55 -4.29 1.35 -0.62
C VAL A 55 -2.79 1.35 -0.89
N ARG A 56 -2.39 0.83 -2.05
CA ARG A 56 -0.99 0.82 -2.45
C ARG A 56 -0.75 1.83 -3.56
N ILE A 57 0.30 2.63 -3.39
CA ILE A 57 0.67 3.65 -4.34
C ILE A 57 2.05 3.30 -4.88
N LYS A 58 2.10 2.93 -6.16
CA LYS A 58 3.34 2.54 -6.81
C LYS A 58 4.24 3.75 -7.03
N TYR A 59 5.55 3.55 -7.00
CA TYR A 59 6.54 4.62 -7.09
C TYR A 59 6.37 5.53 -8.32
N ASP A 60 5.87 4.98 -9.43
CA ASP A 60 5.69 5.75 -10.66
C ASP A 60 4.33 6.46 -10.75
N LYS A 61 3.54 6.41 -9.68
CA LYS A 61 2.21 7.03 -9.60
C LYS A 61 2.15 8.16 -8.57
N ILE A 62 3.29 8.59 -8.05
CA ILE A 62 3.33 9.65 -7.02
C ILE A 62 2.68 10.95 -7.51
N ASP A 63 2.85 11.28 -8.79
CA ASP A 63 2.25 12.50 -9.35
C ASP A 63 0.73 12.46 -9.37
N ASP A 64 0.15 11.26 -9.28
CA ASP A 64 -1.30 11.05 -9.26
C ASP A 64 -1.84 10.79 -7.85
N ILE A 65 -1.05 11.07 -6.81
CA ILE A 65 -1.38 10.66 -5.45
C ILE A 65 -2.74 11.17 -4.97
N TYR A 66 -3.07 12.44 -5.25
CA TYR A 66 -4.34 13.00 -4.82
C TYR A 66 -5.52 12.30 -5.48
N ARG A 67 -5.40 12.02 -6.77
CA ARG A 67 -6.46 11.32 -7.51
C ARG A 67 -6.61 9.88 -6.99
N ILE A 68 -5.51 9.19 -6.76
CA ILE A 68 -5.55 7.81 -6.28
C ILE A 68 -6.22 7.75 -4.91
N LEU A 69 -5.83 8.63 -3.99
CA LEU A 69 -6.41 8.66 -2.66
C LEU A 69 -7.89 9.03 -2.73
N TRP A 70 -8.25 10.02 -3.54
CA TRP A 70 -9.65 10.39 -3.70
C TRP A 70 -10.49 9.24 -4.25
N ASP A 71 -10.03 8.58 -5.29
CA ASP A 71 -10.76 7.46 -5.91
C ASP A 71 -10.99 6.32 -4.91
N ASN A 72 -10.04 6.09 -4.01
CA ASN A 72 -10.14 5.00 -3.05
C ASN A 72 -10.88 5.36 -1.77
N LEU A 73 -10.87 6.62 -1.36
CA LEU A 73 -11.36 7.01 -0.05
C LEU A 73 -12.62 7.87 -0.07
N ALA A 74 -12.99 8.44 -1.21
CA ALA A 74 -14.14 9.35 -1.28
C ALA A 74 -15.43 8.72 -0.76
N HIS A 75 -15.66 7.45 -1.07
CA HIS A 75 -16.88 6.75 -0.64
C HIS A 75 -16.96 6.62 0.89
N LYS A 76 -15.81 6.56 1.56
CA LYS A 76 -15.77 6.48 3.02
C LYS A 76 -16.06 7.82 3.67
N ILE A 77 -15.59 8.90 3.04
CA ILE A 77 -15.78 10.25 3.55
C ILE A 77 -17.24 10.69 3.40
N LYS A 78 -17.88 10.36 2.30
CA LYS A 78 -19.26 10.74 2.02
C LYS A 78 -20.27 10.11 2.96
N LYS A 79 -19.91 9.07 3.67
CA LYS A 79 -20.80 8.39 4.60
C LYS A 79 -21.05 9.16 5.89
N THR A 80 -20.35 10.27 6.09
CA THR A 80 -20.46 11.05 7.33
C THR A 80 -21.61 12.04 7.32
N ASP A 81 -22.34 12.13 6.26
CA ASP A 81 -23.48 13.06 6.14
C ASP A 81 -24.68 12.68 7.03
#